data_8f6f624b7dfc05792bde30366654e8e1
#
_entry.id   8f6f624b7dfc05792bde30366654e8e1
#
_cell.length_a   1.000
_cell.length_b   1.000
_cell.length_c   1.000
_cell.angle_alpha   90.00
_cell.angle_beta   90.00
_cell.angle_gamma   90.00
#
_symmetry.space_group_name_H-M   'P 1'
#
loop_
_entity.id
_entity.type
_entity.pdbx_description
1 polymer ?
#
loop_
_entity_poly.entity_id
_entity_poly.type
_entity_poly.pdbx_seq_one_letter_code
_entity_poly.pdbx_strand_id
1 'polypeptide(L)'
;MRFVLVTLDHHLSGAFERARTTLRREVPSLEMRMHVAADWAGRPEAAERCREDLRAADLVLVTQLFLEDQAAEIVPTLAEHRERYDALVCAMSCPEVMRLTRMGRFSMGGPRADAEEEGGSAWSPAAIFRRLRGNRTDRTTGEAQVRQLRRVPQLLRFVPGTAQDVRAYYLVLQYWLAGSEGNLADLVRHLLHRYAVSEAVRKRVKPGPPAEYPEVGVYHPDLPGGRMAEDPDALLRMGDSGRPVVGLLLMRSYLLAGNTAHYDAVIRALEARGLRTLPAFAYGLDSRPALERVFRDPRTGRARVDALVSLTGFSLVGGPAYNDAAAAREHLAALDVPYLAAQPLEFQTVEAWREDPRGLSPLQATLMVAIPELDGATGPAVFAGKSESGGPDAQPVAERVERLADRVAKWTALRRTAKAERRVGVVLFCFPPNAGNAGTAAFLAVWESLHNVLRAMRDDGYTVEVPASPDELRRRVVEGNAERTGALANVHARIPADQHVRRETWLREIEAAWGPAPGRQQSDGAAIQVLGERFGNVFVGLQPAFGYEGDPMRLLFERGFAPTHAFSAFYRWLREDFGAHALLHFGTHGALEFMPGKQVGLAAECWPDRLIADVPNVYLYASNN
;
A
#
# COMPACT_ATOMS: atom_id res chain seq x y z
N MET A 1 -34.51 3.84 -19.54
CA MET A 1 -34.18 2.78 -18.57
C MET A 1 -32.89 3.16 -17.87
N ARG A 2 -32.88 3.10 -16.53
CA ARG A 2 -31.73 3.52 -15.72
C ARG A 2 -31.19 2.35 -14.90
N PHE A 3 -29.89 2.04 -15.10
CA PHE A 3 -29.12 1.13 -14.26
C PHE A 3 -28.25 1.92 -13.29
N VAL A 4 -28.36 1.62 -11.99
CA VAL A 4 -27.56 2.26 -10.94
C VAL A 4 -26.69 1.22 -10.24
N LEU A 5 -25.39 1.50 -10.20
CA LEU A 5 -24.39 0.75 -9.44
C LEU A 5 -23.96 1.55 -8.23
N VAL A 6 -23.99 0.95 -7.05
CA VAL A 6 -23.40 1.51 -5.83
C VAL A 6 -22.32 0.57 -5.31
N THR A 7 -21.12 1.10 -5.09
CA THR A 7 -19.96 0.33 -4.61
C THR A 7 -19.14 1.14 -3.62
N LEU A 8 -18.19 0.49 -2.93
CA LEU A 8 -17.36 1.14 -1.91
C LEU A 8 -16.32 2.07 -2.52
N ASP A 9 -15.58 1.62 -3.53
CA ASP A 9 -14.37 2.25 -4.05
C ASP A 9 -14.37 2.44 -5.57
N HIS A 10 -13.32 3.09 -6.08
CA HIS A 10 -13.20 3.50 -7.48
C HIS A 10 -12.53 2.47 -8.40
N HIS A 11 -12.09 1.31 -7.93
CA HIS A 11 -11.25 0.41 -8.72
C HIS A 11 -11.85 -0.03 -10.07
N LEU A 12 -13.20 -0.10 -10.16
CA LEU A 12 -13.92 -0.44 -11.38
C LEU A 12 -14.46 0.76 -12.18
N SER A 13 -14.21 2.01 -11.74
CA SER A 13 -14.78 3.19 -12.37
C SER A 13 -14.45 3.29 -13.85
N GLY A 14 -13.21 3.06 -14.24
CA GLY A 14 -12.78 3.08 -15.64
C GLY A 14 -13.40 1.96 -16.47
N ALA A 15 -13.42 0.74 -15.94
CA ALA A 15 -14.05 -0.40 -16.60
C ALA A 15 -15.57 -0.18 -16.78
N PHE A 16 -16.23 0.41 -15.79
CA PHE A 16 -17.65 0.77 -15.86
C PHE A 16 -17.90 1.83 -16.95
N GLU A 17 -17.09 2.86 -17.06
CA GLU A 17 -17.21 3.89 -18.09
C GLU A 17 -17.03 3.33 -19.51
N ARG A 18 -16.07 2.43 -19.69
CA ARG A 18 -15.87 1.73 -20.97
C ARG A 18 -17.05 0.80 -21.30
N ALA A 19 -17.54 0.04 -20.32
CA ALA A 19 -18.75 -0.79 -20.47
C ALA A 19 -19.99 0.06 -20.79
N ARG A 20 -20.16 1.21 -20.14
CA ARG A 20 -21.21 2.19 -20.42
C ARG A 20 -21.16 2.67 -21.85
N THR A 21 -19.97 3.02 -22.35
CA THR A 21 -19.78 3.46 -23.73
C THR A 21 -20.18 2.38 -24.73
N THR A 22 -19.80 1.13 -24.47
CA THR A 22 -20.14 -0.02 -25.29
C THR A 22 -21.67 -0.27 -25.31
N LEU A 23 -22.30 -0.29 -24.13
CA LEU A 23 -23.73 -0.58 -24.00
C LEU A 23 -24.64 0.53 -24.55
N ARG A 24 -24.23 1.80 -24.47
CA ARG A 24 -24.98 2.90 -25.09
C ARG A 24 -25.11 2.78 -26.61
N ARG A 25 -24.15 2.14 -27.29
CA ARG A 25 -24.24 1.85 -28.73
C ARG A 25 -25.29 0.76 -29.02
N GLU A 26 -25.43 -0.21 -28.11
CA GLU A 26 -26.40 -1.31 -28.24
C GLU A 26 -27.82 -0.89 -27.82
N VAL A 27 -27.93 -0.17 -26.71
CA VAL A 27 -29.19 0.31 -26.15
C VAL A 27 -29.11 1.82 -25.88
N PRO A 28 -29.39 2.68 -26.89
CA PRO A 28 -29.23 4.14 -26.77
C PRO A 28 -30.07 4.78 -25.64
N SER A 29 -31.18 4.15 -25.25
CA SER A 29 -32.06 4.58 -24.14
C SER A 29 -31.56 4.15 -22.76
N LEU A 30 -30.45 3.41 -22.65
CA LEU A 30 -29.87 2.99 -21.38
C LEU A 30 -29.05 4.10 -20.75
N GLU A 31 -29.45 4.53 -19.57
CA GLU A 31 -28.69 5.40 -18.70
C GLU A 31 -28.00 4.56 -17.62
N MET A 32 -26.69 4.68 -17.51
CA MET A 32 -25.90 3.98 -16.49
C MET A 32 -25.24 4.99 -15.56
N ARG A 33 -25.40 4.81 -14.25
CA ARG A 33 -24.86 5.63 -13.18
C ARG A 33 -24.08 4.77 -12.20
N MET A 34 -22.93 5.27 -11.73
CA MET A 34 -22.13 4.63 -10.69
C MET A 34 -21.92 5.62 -9.55
N HIS A 35 -22.16 5.16 -8.33
CA HIS A 35 -21.93 5.91 -7.10
C HIS A 35 -20.93 5.15 -6.24
N VAL A 36 -19.98 5.89 -5.67
CA VAL A 36 -18.90 5.34 -4.85
C VAL A 36 -19.07 5.86 -3.43
N ALA A 37 -19.24 4.96 -2.48
CA ALA A 37 -19.54 5.32 -1.10
C ALA A 37 -18.36 6.02 -0.39
N ALA A 38 -17.14 5.77 -0.83
CA ALA A 38 -15.96 6.49 -0.34
C ALA A 38 -16.04 8.01 -0.59
N ASP A 39 -16.79 8.45 -1.60
CA ASP A 39 -16.95 9.87 -1.93
C ASP A 39 -17.96 10.58 -0.99
N TRP A 40 -18.75 9.86 -0.18
CA TRP A 40 -19.78 10.46 0.65
C TRP A 40 -19.23 11.12 1.91
N ALA A 41 -18.09 10.66 2.40
CA ALA A 41 -17.42 11.27 3.55
C ALA A 41 -17.05 12.73 3.26
N GLY A 42 -17.70 13.67 3.96
CA GLY A 42 -17.47 15.11 3.77
C GLY A 42 -18.14 15.73 2.52
N ARG A 43 -18.95 14.96 1.76
CA ARG A 43 -19.70 15.42 0.58
C ARG A 43 -21.16 14.95 0.61
N PRO A 44 -22.01 15.54 1.47
CA PRO A 44 -23.41 15.12 1.60
C PRO A 44 -24.19 15.15 0.27
N GLU A 45 -23.82 16.05 -0.63
CA GLU A 45 -24.42 16.17 -1.96
C GLU A 45 -24.14 14.94 -2.86
N ALA A 46 -23.06 14.20 -2.62
CA ALA A 46 -22.77 12.97 -3.37
C ALA A 46 -23.71 11.83 -2.93
N ALA A 47 -23.98 11.71 -1.63
CA ALA A 47 -24.95 10.77 -1.09
C ALA A 47 -26.38 11.11 -1.55
N GLU A 48 -26.77 12.40 -1.57
CA GLU A 48 -28.10 12.82 -2.07
C GLU A 48 -28.28 12.50 -3.56
N ARG A 49 -27.30 12.79 -4.40
CA ARG A 49 -27.33 12.39 -5.82
C ARG A 49 -27.49 10.89 -5.99
N CYS A 50 -26.86 10.08 -5.14
CA CYS A 50 -27.06 8.62 -5.15
C CYS A 50 -28.51 8.27 -4.83
N ARG A 51 -29.12 8.87 -3.80
CA ARG A 51 -30.53 8.65 -3.44
C ARG A 51 -31.49 9.08 -4.56
N GLU A 52 -31.22 10.20 -5.22
CA GLU A 52 -32.01 10.67 -6.37
C GLU A 52 -31.97 9.67 -7.53
N ASP A 53 -30.79 9.18 -7.90
CA ASP A 53 -30.62 8.20 -8.96
C ASP A 53 -31.27 6.85 -8.58
N LEU A 54 -31.18 6.42 -7.32
CA LEU A 54 -31.86 5.23 -6.81
C LEU A 54 -33.39 5.35 -6.90
N ARG A 55 -33.96 6.52 -6.55
CA ARG A 55 -35.40 6.76 -6.70
C ARG A 55 -35.88 6.66 -8.14
N ALA A 56 -35.03 6.92 -9.11
CA ALA A 56 -35.34 6.91 -10.53
C ALA A 56 -34.85 5.65 -11.27
N ALA A 57 -34.21 4.72 -10.57
CA ALA A 57 -33.63 3.51 -11.16
C ALA A 57 -34.67 2.45 -11.54
N ASP A 58 -34.42 1.70 -12.60
CA ASP A 58 -35.14 0.49 -12.97
C ASP A 58 -34.38 -0.77 -12.48
N LEU A 59 -33.05 -0.79 -12.63
CA LEU A 59 -32.18 -1.86 -12.19
C LEU A 59 -31.11 -1.33 -11.25
N VAL A 60 -30.91 -2.01 -10.13
CA VAL A 60 -29.95 -1.58 -9.10
C VAL A 60 -29.02 -2.73 -8.72
N LEU A 61 -27.72 -2.45 -8.69
CA LEU A 61 -26.69 -3.31 -8.10
C LEU A 61 -25.98 -2.56 -6.98
N VAL A 62 -26.03 -3.12 -5.77
CA VAL A 62 -25.29 -2.62 -4.60
C VAL A 62 -24.26 -3.67 -4.20
N THR A 63 -23.01 -3.27 -4.06
CA THR A 63 -21.93 -4.20 -3.74
C THR A 63 -20.83 -3.58 -2.89
N GLN A 64 -20.17 -4.39 -2.05
CA GLN A 64 -19.04 -4.03 -1.20
C GLN A 64 -19.33 -2.94 -0.15
N LEU A 65 -20.58 -2.70 0.19
CA LEU A 65 -20.98 -1.76 1.26
C LEU A 65 -20.88 -2.49 2.60
N PHE A 66 -19.76 -2.33 3.28
CA PHE A 66 -19.48 -3.02 4.55
C PHE A 66 -19.72 -2.16 5.79
N LEU A 67 -19.60 -0.82 5.66
CA LEU A 67 -19.72 0.11 6.77
C LEU A 67 -21.18 0.47 7.02
N GLU A 68 -21.61 0.40 8.28
CA GLU A 68 -22.99 0.70 8.69
C GLU A 68 -23.41 2.12 8.34
N ASP A 69 -22.53 3.10 8.54
CA ASP A 69 -22.79 4.51 8.23
C ASP A 69 -23.10 4.71 6.73
N GLN A 70 -22.34 4.05 5.86
CA GLN A 70 -22.57 4.11 4.41
C GLN A 70 -23.86 3.39 4.01
N ALA A 71 -24.15 2.26 4.65
CA ALA A 71 -25.40 1.54 4.42
C ALA A 71 -26.61 2.37 4.84
N ALA A 72 -26.55 3.05 6.00
CA ALA A 72 -27.62 3.89 6.52
C ALA A 72 -28.02 5.02 5.54
N GLU A 73 -27.10 5.52 4.73
CA GLU A 73 -27.37 6.56 3.72
C GLU A 73 -28.34 6.13 2.63
N ILE A 74 -28.36 4.84 2.25
CA ILE A 74 -29.13 4.37 1.10
C ILE A 74 -30.19 3.31 1.42
N VAL A 75 -30.08 2.59 2.53
CA VAL A 75 -31.02 1.52 2.93
C VAL A 75 -32.47 2.00 2.96
N PRO A 76 -32.82 3.17 3.55
CA PRO A 76 -34.19 3.66 3.54
C PRO A 76 -34.75 3.82 2.12
N THR A 77 -34.00 4.45 1.22
CA THR A 77 -34.41 4.66 -0.18
C THR A 77 -34.56 3.34 -0.93
N LEU A 78 -33.64 2.39 -0.74
CA LEU A 78 -33.72 1.06 -1.36
C LEU A 78 -34.93 0.28 -0.86
N ALA A 79 -35.21 0.32 0.45
CA ALA A 79 -36.35 -0.38 1.05
C ALA A 79 -37.69 0.18 0.56
N GLU A 80 -37.83 1.51 0.52
CA GLU A 80 -39.03 2.21 0.03
C GLU A 80 -39.36 1.85 -1.42
N HIS A 81 -38.33 1.75 -2.29
CA HIS A 81 -38.50 1.55 -3.72
C HIS A 81 -38.29 0.09 -4.18
N ARG A 82 -38.03 -0.82 -3.24
CA ARG A 82 -37.67 -2.22 -3.49
C ARG A 82 -38.57 -2.95 -4.49
N GLU A 83 -39.89 -2.79 -4.34
CA GLU A 83 -40.86 -3.47 -5.17
C GLU A 83 -41.03 -2.82 -6.55
N ARG A 84 -40.56 -1.60 -6.74
CA ARG A 84 -40.63 -0.87 -8.01
C ARG A 84 -39.48 -1.23 -8.96
N TYR A 85 -38.30 -1.64 -8.45
CA TYR A 85 -37.19 -2.01 -9.32
C TYR A 85 -37.52 -3.28 -10.12
N ASP A 86 -37.11 -3.35 -11.38
CA ASP A 86 -37.14 -4.56 -12.19
C ASP A 86 -36.27 -5.65 -11.54
N ALA A 87 -35.11 -5.28 -11.01
CA ALA A 87 -34.31 -6.08 -10.10
C ALA A 87 -33.44 -5.21 -9.18
N LEU A 88 -33.34 -5.63 -7.93
CA LEU A 88 -32.42 -5.11 -6.92
C LEU A 88 -31.49 -6.24 -6.50
N VAL A 89 -30.22 -6.11 -6.83
CA VAL A 89 -29.15 -7.08 -6.50
C VAL A 89 -28.26 -6.45 -5.46
N CYS A 90 -28.23 -7.02 -4.26
CA CYS A 90 -27.31 -6.63 -3.20
C CYS A 90 -26.34 -7.79 -2.95
N ALA A 91 -25.03 -7.54 -3.10
CA ALA A 91 -24.01 -8.56 -3.03
C ALA A 91 -22.81 -8.12 -2.24
N MET A 92 -22.18 -9.01 -1.48
CA MET A 92 -20.92 -8.74 -0.76
C MET A 92 -20.98 -7.46 0.09
N SER A 93 -22.08 -7.24 0.78
CA SER A 93 -22.35 -6.06 1.61
C SER A 93 -22.78 -6.46 3.02
N CYS A 94 -22.99 -5.48 3.91
CA CYS A 94 -23.53 -5.74 5.25
C CYS A 94 -24.90 -6.44 5.19
N PRO A 95 -25.32 -7.15 6.27
CA PRO A 95 -26.55 -7.96 6.26
C PRO A 95 -27.82 -7.15 5.93
N GLU A 96 -27.91 -5.91 6.38
CA GLU A 96 -29.04 -5.00 6.16
C GLU A 96 -29.26 -4.76 4.67
N VAL A 97 -28.19 -4.47 3.93
CA VAL A 97 -28.21 -4.26 2.48
C VAL A 97 -28.52 -5.57 1.76
N MET A 98 -27.87 -6.67 2.17
CA MET A 98 -28.06 -7.99 1.52
C MET A 98 -29.51 -8.47 1.56
N ARG A 99 -30.23 -8.24 2.66
CA ARG A 99 -31.66 -8.61 2.84
C ARG A 99 -32.60 -7.91 1.87
N LEU A 100 -32.20 -6.80 1.26
CA LEU A 100 -33.01 -6.08 0.29
C LEU A 100 -33.02 -6.71 -1.11
N THR A 101 -32.14 -7.66 -1.38
CA THR A 101 -32.08 -8.34 -2.68
C THR A 101 -33.44 -8.87 -3.12
N ARG A 102 -33.82 -8.51 -4.37
CA ARG A 102 -35.04 -8.97 -5.04
C ARG A 102 -34.79 -9.09 -6.54
N MET A 103 -34.93 -10.32 -7.06
CA MET A 103 -34.68 -10.65 -8.47
C MET A 103 -35.79 -11.62 -8.94
N GLY A 104 -36.77 -11.13 -9.69
CA GLY A 104 -37.89 -11.96 -10.12
C GLY A 104 -38.64 -12.57 -8.93
N ARG A 105 -38.57 -13.90 -8.79
CA ARG A 105 -39.20 -14.64 -7.66
C ARG A 105 -38.26 -14.87 -6.48
N PHE A 106 -36.96 -14.53 -6.60
CA PHE A 106 -35.96 -14.68 -5.54
C PHE A 106 -35.89 -13.41 -4.69
N SER A 107 -35.92 -13.60 -3.36
CA SER A 107 -35.78 -12.51 -2.36
C SER A 107 -35.02 -13.03 -1.16
N MET A 108 -34.11 -12.19 -0.58
CA MET A 108 -33.30 -12.53 0.59
C MET A 108 -33.89 -12.05 1.92
N GLY A 109 -34.96 -11.30 1.94
CA GLY A 109 -35.63 -10.84 3.16
C GLY A 109 -37.13 -10.78 2.91
N GLY A 110 -37.91 -11.55 3.63
CA GLY A 110 -39.37 -11.51 3.55
C GLY A 110 -40.00 -12.67 4.34
N PRO A 111 -41.30 -12.63 4.63
CA PRO A 111 -42.00 -13.62 5.46
C PRO A 111 -41.89 -15.06 4.98
N ARG A 112 -41.52 -15.28 3.71
CA ARG A 112 -41.24 -16.61 3.16
C ARG A 112 -39.83 -17.12 3.46
N ALA A 113 -38.85 -16.24 3.65
CA ALA A 113 -37.50 -16.63 4.02
C ALA A 113 -37.44 -17.13 5.48
N ASP A 114 -38.22 -16.53 6.36
CA ASP A 114 -38.31 -16.90 7.77
C ASP A 114 -39.13 -18.20 7.99
N ALA A 115 -40.12 -18.47 7.14
CA ALA A 115 -40.95 -19.68 7.20
C ALA A 115 -40.26 -20.93 6.61
N GLU A 116 -39.29 -20.77 5.70
CA GLU A 116 -38.49 -21.87 5.14
C GLU A 116 -37.35 -22.32 6.06
N GLU A 117 -37.05 -21.59 7.14
CA GLU A 117 -36.07 -22.00 8.16
C GLU A 117 -36.55 -23.19 9.01
N GLU A 118 -37.85 -23.42 9.16
CA GLU A 118 -38.41 -24.49 10.03
C GLU A 118 -38.80 -25.80 9.31
N GLY A 119 -38.80 -25.89 7.98
CA GLY A 119 -39.29 -27.12 7.30
C GLY A 119 -38.77 -27.42 5.91
N GLY A 120 -37.69 -26.80 5.45
CA GLY A 120 -37.26 -26.85 4.06
C GLY A 120 -36.40 -28.06 3.66
N SER A 121 -36.66 -28.62 2.49
CA SER A 121 -35.85 -29.60 1.77
C SER A 121 -34.37 -29.22 1.72
N ALA A 122 -33.45 -30.20 1.79
CA ALA A 122 -31.99 -30.02 1.67
C ALA A 122 -31.54 -29.27 0.37
N TRP A 123 -32.44 -28.97 -0.51
CA TRP A 123 -32.29 -28.24 -1.78
C TRP A 123 -33.00 -26.88 -1.82
N SER A 124 -33.46 -26.36 -0.66
CA SER A 124 -33.99 -25.00 -0.60
C SER A 124 -32.87 -23.97 -0.83
N PRO A 125 -33.17 -22.79 -1.42
CA PRO A 125 -32.19 -21.71 -1.58
C PRO A 125 -31.50 -21.32 -0.27
N ALA A 126 -32.23 -21.31 0.84
CA ALA A 126 -31.71 -21.05 2.19
C ALA A 126 -30.77 -22.15 2.68
N ALA A 127 -31.05 -23.44 2.38
CA ALA A 127 -30.18 -24.55 2.73
C ALA A 127 -28.90 -24.56 1.89
N ILE A 128 -28.99 -24.20 0.60
CA ILE A 128 -27.84 -24.00 -0.27
C ILE A 128 -27.00 -22.83 0.24
N PHE A 129 -27.60 -21.71 0.59
CA PHE A 129 -26.92 -20.54 1.17
C PHE A 129 -26.25 -20.87 2.51
N ARG A 130 -26.88 -21.64 3.37
CA ARG A 130 -26.34 -22.08 4.66
C ARG A 130 -25.12 -23.01 4.49
N ARG A 131 -25.20 -23.95 3.55
CA ARG A 131 -24.06 -24.82 3.18
C ARG A 131 -22.91 -24.04 2.54
N LEU A 132 -23.22 -22.99 1.78
CA LEU A 132 -22.21 -22.12 1.15
C LEU A 132 -21.55 -21.14 2.13
N ARG A 133 -22.26 -20.78 3.21
CA ARG A 133 -21.74 -19.89 4.25
C ARG A 133 -20.69 -20.55 5.13
N GLY A 134 -20.53 -21.89 5.10
CA GLY A 134 -19.56 -22.69 5.84
C GLY A 134 -19.49 -22.33 7.32
N ASN A 135 -19.20 -23.25 8.18
CA ASN A 135 -18.85 -22.93 9.57
C ASN A 135 -17.65 -21.97 9.57
N ARG A 136 -17.75 -20.82 10.23
CA ARG A 136 -16.70 -19.79 10.36
C ARG A 136 -15.35 -20.30 10.89
N THR A 137 -15.24 -21.60 11.19
CA THR A 137 -14.07 -22.28 11.75
C THR A 137 -13.22 -23.04 10.73
N ASP A 138 -13.70 -23.23 9.49
CA ASP A 138 -12.89 -23.88 8.46
C ASP A 138 -12.16 -22.83 7.61
N ARG A 139 -10.83 -22.87 7.67
CA ARG A 139 -9.86 -22.12 6.85
C ARG A 139 -9.93 -22.57 5.37
N THR A 140 -11.10 -22.43 4.73
CA THR A 140 -11.20 -22.66 3.29
C THR A 140 -10.50 -21.50 2.56
N THR A 141 -9.42 -21.85 1.87
CA THR A 141 -8.70 -20.90 0.99
C THR A 141 -9.69 -20.24 0.02
N GLY A 142 -9.46 -18.97 -0.34
CA GLY A 142 -10.29 -18.21 -1.29
C GLY A 142 -10.57 -18.99 -2.59
N GLU A 143 -9.64 -19.85 -3.03
CA GLU A 143 -9.80 -20.77 -4.16
C GLU A 143 -10.97 -21.76 -4.01
N ALA A 144 -11.21 -22.27 -2.79
CA ALA A 144 -12.33 -23.20 -2.56
C ALA A 144 -13.68 -22.48 -2.66
N GLN A 145 -13.76 -21.24 -2.18
CA GLN A 145 -14.98 -20.42 -2.29
C GLN A 145 -15.29 -20.07 -3.75
N VAL A 146 -14.29 -19.74 -4.56
CA VAL A 146 -14.46 -19.45 -5.99
C VAL A 146 -14.93 -20.69 -6.75
N ARG A 147 -14.30 -21.84 -6.51
CA ARG A 147 -14.74 -23.11 -7.13
C ARG A 147 -16.21 -23.42 -6.82
N GLN A 148 -16.64 -23.12 -5.61
CA GLN A 148 -18.04 -23.31 -5.20
C GLN A 148 -18.97 -22.32 -5.90
N LEU A 149 -18.61 -21.03 -5.99
CA LEU A 149 -19.36 -20.02 -6.74
C LEU A 149 -19.53 -20.37 -8.21
N ARG A 150 -18.54 -21.00 -8.84
CA ARG A 150 -18.60 -21.46 -10.24
C ARG A 150 -19.51 -22.67 -10.44
N ARG A 151 -19.62 -23.57 -9.47
CA ARG A 151 -20.41 -24.81 -9.55
C ARG A 151 -21.92 -24.57 -9.42
N VAL A 152 -22.33 -23.62 -8.60
CA VAL A 152 -23.77 -23.39 -8.33
C VAL A 152 -24.58 -23.03 -9.59
N PRO A 153 -24.17 -22.10 -10.47
CA PRO A 153 -24.89 -21.81 -11.69
C PRO A 153 -25.00 -23.01 -12.66
N GLN A 154 -23.99 -23.88 -12.64
CA GLN A 154 -24.01 -25.10 -13.47
C GLN A 154 -25.04 -26.11 -12.96
N LEU A 155 -25.08 -26.32 -11.64
CA LEU A 155 -26.05 -27.23 -11.00
C LEU A 155 -27.50 -26.74 -11.18
N LEU A 156 -27.71 -25.42 -11.09
CA LEU A 156 -29.05 -24.84 -11.22
C LEU A 156 -29.51 -24.64 -12.67
N ARG A 157 -28.68 -24.98 -13.67
CA ARG A 157 -28.95 -24.71 -15.09
C ARG A 157 -30.29 -25.31 -15.57
N PHE A 158 -30.64 -26.48 -15.09
CA PHE A 158 -31.81 -27.25 -15.54
C PHE A 158 -32.97 -27.23 -14.53
N VAL A 159 -32.84 -26.54 -13.41
CA VAL A 159 -33.89 -26.44 -12.39
C VAL A 159 -34.78 -25.23 -12.68
N PRO A 160 -36.08 -25.42 -13.00
CA PRO A 160 -36.97 -24.28 -13.33
C PRO A 160 -37.39 -23.48 -12.09
N GLY A 161 -38.07 -22.36 -12.32
CA GLY A 161 -38.65 -21.52 -11.29
C GLY A 161 -37.64 -20.61 -10.58
N THR A 162 -37.78 -20.41 -9.27
CA THR A 162 -36.94 -19.52 -8.43
C THR A 162 -35.45 -19.87 -8.53
N ALA A 163 -35.13 -21.15 -8.81
CA ALA A 163 -33.73 -21.59 -8.98
C ALA A 163 -33.02 -20.85 -10.12
N GLN A 164 -33.75 -20.40 -11.14
CA GLN A 164 -33.18 -19.62 -12.24
C GLN A 164 -32.83 -18.19 -11.81
N ASP A 165 -33.53 -17.61 -10.83
CA ASP A 165 -33.22 -16.29 -10.30
C ASP A 165 -32.03 -16.38 -9.31
N VAL A 166 -31.97 -17.45 -8.51
CA VAL A 166 -30.77 -17.79 -7.72
C VAL A 166 -29.55 -17.99 -8.63
N ARG A 167 -29.71 -18.71 -9.74
CA ARG A 167 -28.65 -18.87 -10.74
C ARG A 167 -28.19 -17.52 -11.30
N ALA A 168 -29.13 -16.64 -11.62
CA ALA A 168 -28.84 -15.31 -12.12
C ALA A 168 -28.04 -14.48 -11.10
N TYR A 169 -28.39 -14.55 -9.80
CA TYR A 169 -27.64 -13.91 -8.72
C TYR A 169 -26.18 -14.38 -8.69
N TYR A 170 -25.92 -15.68 -8.76
CA TYR A 170 -24.55 -16.22 -8.78
C TYR A 170 -23.79 -15.85 -10.07
N LEU A 171 -24.47 -15.72 -11.21
CA LEU A 171 -23.83 -15.22 -12.44
C LEU A 171 -23.44 -13.74 -12.29
N VAL A 172 -24.29 -12.91 -11.67
CA VAL A 172 -23.95 -11.52 -11.37
C VAL A 172 -22.70 -11.45 -10.49
N LEU A 173 -22.60 -12.31 -9.47
CA LEU A 173 -21.39 -12.41 -8.64
C LEU A 173 -20.15 -12.80 -9.45
N GLN A 174 -20.26 -13.76 -10.37
CA GLN A 174 -19.13 -14.18 -11.22
C GLN A 174 -18.65 -13.05 -12.13
N TYR A 175 -19.57 -12.36 -12.82
CA TYR A 175 -19.22 -11.19 -13.64
C TYR A 175 -18.54 -10.10 -12.80
N TRP A 176 -19.11 -9.81 -11.63
CA TRP A 176 -18.57 -8.76 -10.72
C TRP A 176 -17.17 -9.10 -10.23
N LEU A 177 -16.96 -10.31 -9.71
CA LEU A 177 -15.68 -10.75 -9.16
C LEU A 177 -14.56 -10.84 -10.22
N ALA A 178 -14.94 -11.04 -11.49
CA ALA A 178 -14.02 -10.99 -12.60
C ALA A 178 -13.85 -9.58 -13.20
N GLY A 179 -14.65 -8.59 -12.82
CA GLY A 179 -14.54 -7.12 -12.91
C GLY A 179 -13.94 -6.51 -14.17
N SER A 180 -13.76 -7.25 -15.27
CA SER A 180 -13.28 -6.70 -16.54
C SER A 180 -14.38 -5.91 -17.25
N GLU A 181 -13.99 -5.01 -18.17
CA GLU A 181 -14.93 -4.25 -19.00
C GLU A 181 -15.98 -5.16 -19.66
N GLY A 182 -15.53 -6.27 -20.27
CA GLY A 182 -16.43 -7.25 -20.91
C GLY A 182 -17.40 -7.90 -19.92
N ASN A 183 -16.89 -8.32 -18.75
CA ASN A 183 -17.73 -8.90 -17.70
C ASN A 183 -18.73 -7.88 -17.11
N LEU A 184 -18.35 -6.64 -16.92
CA LEU A 184 -19.28 -5.59 -16.47
C LEU A 184 -20.37 -5.31 -17.54
N ALA A 185 -19.99 -5.26 -18.80
CA ALA A 185 -20.96 -5.11 -19.88
C ALA A 185 -21.94 -6.32 -19.94
N ASP A 186 -21.41 -7.54 -19.80
CA ASP A 186 -22.24 -8.76 -19.81
C ASP A 186 -23.07 -8.92 -18.53
N LEU A 187 -22.61 -8.43 -17.39
CA LEU A 187 -23.42 -8.32 -16.17
C LEU A 187 -24.69 -7.48 -16.44
N VAL A 188 -24.50 -6.29 -17.02
CA VAL A 188 -25.62 -5.38 -17.32
C VAL A 188 -26.52 -6.00 -18.41
N ARG A 189 -25.94 -6.57 -19.48
CA ARG A 189 -26.72 -7.31 -20.49
C ARG A 189 -27.53 -8.45 -19.86
N HIS A 190 -26.94 -9.18 -18.89
CA HIS A 190 -27.62 -10.27 -18.19
C HIS A 190 -28.83 -9.78 -17.40
N LEU A 191 -28.69 -8.69 -16.66
CA LEU A 191 -29.79 -8.08 -15.90
C LEU A 191 -30.87 -7.54 -16.85
N LEU A 192 -30.47 -6.82 -17.92
CA LEU A 192 -31.41 -6.31 -18.93
C LEU A 192 -32.17 -7.43 -19.64
N HIS A 193 -31.48 -8.47 -20.12
CA HIS A 193 -32.05 -9.58 -20.83
C HIS A 193 -33.11 -10.33 -20.00
N ARG A 194 -32.85 -10.43 -18.68
CA ARG A 194 -33.69 -11.25 -17.82
C ARG A 194 -34.81 -10.48 -17.14
N TYR A 195 -34.55 -9.25 -16.69
CA TYR A 195 -35.44 -8.52 -15.79
C TYR A 195 -36.04 -7.24 -16.37
N ALA A 196 -35.46 -6.63 -17.40
CA ALA A 196 -36.04 -5.42 -17.99
C ALA A 196 -37.51 -5.59 -18.37
N VAL A 197 -38.36 -4.64 -17.98
CA VAL A 197 -39.79 -4.69 -18.37
C VAL A 197 -39.96 -4.60 -19.87
N SER A 198 -39.16 -3.80 -20.57
CA SER A 198 -39.21 -3.65 -22.03
C SER A 198 -38.74 -4.91 -22.75
N GLU A 199 -39.69 -5.60 -23.43
CA GLU A 199 -39.39 -6.78 -24.25
C GLU A 199 -38.44 -6.47 -25.41
N ALA A 200 -38.52 -5.27 -25.98
CA ALA A 200 -37.62 -4.81 -27.04
C ALA A 200 -36.17 -4.73 -26.55
N VAL A 201 -35.94 -4.27 -25.33
CA VAL A 201 -34.60 -4.23 -24.71
C VAL A 201 -34.14 -5.66 -24.44
N ARG A 202 -34.96 -6.51 -23.82
CA ARG A 202 -34.61 -7.91 -23.54
C ARG A 202 -34.16 -8.68 -24.79
N LYS A 203 -34.85 -8.48 -25.91
CA LYS A 203 -34.51 -9.17 -27.21
C LYS A 203 -33.26 -8.60 -27.86
N ARG A 204 -32.91 -7.35 -27.59
CA ARG A 204 -31.79 -6.64 -28.23
C ARG A 204 -30.43 -7.02 -27.64
N VAL A 205 -30.38 -7.34 -26.35
CA VAL A 205 -29.12 -7.65 -25.64
C VAL A 205 -28.96 -9.16 -25.45
N LYS A 206 -27.73 -9.64 -25.65
CA LYS A 206 -27.37 -11.06 -25.42
C LYS A 206 -26.11 -11.08 -24.55
N PRO A 207 -26.22 -11.54 -23.27
CA PRO A 207 -25.04 -11.67 -22.40
C PRO A 207 -24.17 -12.84 -22.87
N GLY A 208 -22.85 -12.63 -22.91
CA GLY A 208 -21.88 -13.71 -23.01
C GLY A 208 -21.79 -14.49 -21.69
N PRO A 209 -21.11 -15.64 -21.63
CA PRO A 209 -20.75 -16.27 -20.36
C PRO A 209 -19.71 -15.42 -19.61
N PRO A 210 -19.65 -15.49 -18.25
CA PRO A 210 -18.57 -14.83 -17.50
C PRO A 210 -17.19 -15.27 -18.01
N ALA A 211 -16.37 -14.30 -18.44
CA ALA A 211 -14.99 -14.58 -18.81
C ALA A 211 -14.20 -14.95 -17.54
N GLU A 212 -13.43 -16.03 -17.62
CA GLU A 212 -12.60 -16.50 -16.53
C GLU A 212 -11.16 -16.03 -16.70
N TYR A 213 -10.50 -15.74 -15.59
CA TYR A 213 -9.12 -15.29 -15.53
C TYR A 213 -8.34 -16.11 -14.51
N PRO A 214 -7.01 -16.23 -14.63
CA PRO A 214 -6.17 -16.91 -13.65
C PRO A 214 -6.44 -16.44 -12.21
N GLU A 215 -6.45 -17.37 -11.27
CA GLU A 215 -6.59 -17.06 -9.85
C GLU A 215 -5.26 -16.58 -9.26
N VAL A 216 -4.16 -17.15 -9.72
CA VAL A 216 -2.79 -16.76 -9.39
C VAL A 216 -2.01 -16.70 -10.68
N GLY A 217 -1.16 -15.69 -10.82
CA GLY A 217 -0.33 -15.54 -12.00
C GLY A 217 0.56 -14.33 -11.94
N VAL A 218 1.17 -14.04 -13.08
CA VAL A 218 2.06 -12.90 -13.29
C VAL A 218 1.47 -11.92 -14.29
N TYR A 219 1.88 -10.68 -14.16
CA TYR A 219 1.48 -9.57 -15.01
C TYR A 219 2.70 -8.82 -15.52
N HIS A 220 2.67 -8.38 -16.78
CA HIS A 220 3.65 -7.42 -17.27
C HIS A 220 3.07 -6.66 -18.48
N PRO A 221 3.32 -5.34 -18.63
CA PRO A 221 2.80 -4.58 -19.77
C PRO A 221 3.25 -5.11 -21.14
N ASP A 222 4.40 -5.81 -21.22
CA ASP A 222 4.94 -6.38 -22.46
C ASP A 222 4.61 -7.86 -22.68
N LEU A 223 3.88 -8.50 -21.77
CA LEU A 223 3.43 -9.87 -21.98
C LEU A 223 2.42 -9.94 -23.12
N PRO A 224 2.63 -10.81 -24.12
CA PRO A 224 1.63 -11.02 -25.18
C PRO A 224 0.34 -11.66 -24.64
N GLY A 225 -0.76 -11.49 -25.36
CA GLY A 225 -2.01 -12.21 -25.07
C GLY A 225 -2.80 -11.70 -23.87
N GLY A 226 -2.69 -10.41 -23.51
CA GLY A 226 -3.50 -9.80 -22.45
C GLY A 226 -2.73 -9.43 -21.19
N ARG A 227 -1.40 -9.38 -21.24
CA ARG A 227 -0.51 -8.94 -20.19
C ARG A 227 -0.48 -9.82 -18.92
N MET A 228 -1.17 -10.96 -18.91
CA MET A 228 -1.23 -11.91 -17.79
C MET A 228 -0.84 -13.32 -18.23
N ALA A 229 -0.19 -14.09 -17.35
CA ALA A 229 0.12 -15.49 -17.54
C ALA A 229 0.02 -16.25 -16.21
N GLU A 230 -0.31 -17.55 -16.26
CA GLU A 230 -0.30 -18.41 -15.06
C GLU A 230 1.13 -18.86 -14.71
N ASP A 231 1.96 -19.08 -15.73
CA ASP A 231 3.33 -19.55 -15.56
C ASP A 231 4.30 -18.39 -15.30
N PRO A 232 4.93 -18.30 -14.13
CA PRO A 232 5.93 -17.28 -13.84
C PRO A 232 7.17 -17.34 -14.75
N ASP A 233 7.45 -18.49 -15.34
CA ASP A 233 8.56 -18.67 -16.26
C ASP A 233 8.38 -17.84 -17.55
N ALA A 234 7.17 -17.41 -17.86
CA ALA A 234 6.93 -16.46 -18.94
C ALA A 234 7.70 -15.15 -18.76
N LEU A 235 7.81 -14.64 -17.51
CA LEU A 235 8.59 -13.45 -17.17
C LEU A 235 10.05 -13.78 -16.84
N LEU A 236 10.32 -14.90 -16.17
CA LEU A 236 11.68 -15.29 -15.80
C LEU A 236 12.58 -15.54 -17.01
N ARG A 237 12.01 -15.90 -18.16
CA ARG A 237 12.72 -16.02 -19.44
C ARG A 237 12.92 -14.69 -20.17
N MET A 238 12.24 -13.62 -19.76
CA MET A 238 12.41 -12.29 -20.33
C MET A 238 13.58 -11.57 -19.66
N GLY A 239 14.59 -11.20 -20.43
CA GLY A 239 15.70 -10.38 -19.95
C GLY A 239 16.90 -11.15 -19.39
N ASP A 240 17.90 -10.40 -18.92
CA ASP A 240 19.20 -10.90 -18.43
C ASP A 240 19.06 -11.60 -17.06
N SER A 241 19.49 -12.86 -16.99
CA SER A 241 19.40 -13.69 -15.78
C SER A 241 20.30 -13.22 -14.62
N GLY A 242 21.29 -12.37 -14.87
CA GLY A 242 22.23 -11.86 -13.85
C GLY A 242 21.70 -10.68 -13.04
N ARG A 243 20.65 -9.99 -13.53
CA ARG A 243 20.10 -8.81 -12.84
C ARG A 243 19.30 -9.17 -11.60
N PRO A 244 19.28 -8.29 -10.58
CA PRO A 244 18.43 -8.46 -9.42
C PRO A 244 16.95 -8.53 -9.81
N VAL A 245 16.17 -9.34 -9.08
CA VAL A 245 14.75 -9.54 -9.33
C VAL A 245 13.94 -8.95 -8.19
N VAL A 246 12.97 -8.10 -8.51
CA VAL A 246 12.01 -7.52 -7.56
C VAL A 246 10.64 -8.13 -7.77
N GLY A 247 10.13 -8.80 -6.74
CA GLY A 247 8.74 -9.26 -6.69
C GLY A 247 7.80 -8.09 -6.43
N LEU A 248 6.72 -8.01 -7.19
CA LEU A 248 5.66 -7.02 -6.98
C LEU A 248 4.33 -7.73 -6.72
N LEU A 249 3.67 -7.43 -5.62
CA LEU A 249 2.30 -7.89 -5.37
C LEU A 249 1.31 -6.87 -5.90
N LEU A 250 0.41 -7.30 -6.77
CA LEU A 250 -0.59 -6.48 -7.43
C LEU A 250 -2.00 -6.93 -7.08
N MET A 251 -2.94 -5.99 -7.04
CA MET A 251 -4.36 -6.31 -6.91
C MET A 251 -4.92 -6.86 -8.23
N ARG A 252 -5.37 -8.12 -8.23
CA ARG A 252 -5.96 -8.77 -9.40
C ARG A 252 -7.15 -8.00 -9.97
N SER A 253 -7.99 -7.42 -9.12
CA SER A 253 -9.16 -6.63 -9.53
C SER A 253 -8.78 -5.43 -10.42
N TYR A 254 -7.70 -4.74 -10.12
CA TYR A 254 -7.19 -3.63 -10.94
C TYR A 254 -6.69 -4.10 -12.30
N LEU A 255 -6.00 -5.25 -12.34
CA LEU A 255 -5.52 -5.84 -13.59
C LEU A 255 -6.70 -6.20 -14.51
N LEU A 256 -7.72 -6.86 -13.96
CA LEU A 256 -8.92 -7.25 -14.70
C LEU A 256 -9.73 -6.04 -15.18
N ALA A 257 -9.78 -4.98 -14.36
CA ALA A 257 -10.43 -3.72 -14.71
C ALA A 257 -9.66 -2.94 -15.79
N GLY A 258 -8.42 -3.32 -16.13
CA GLY A 258 -7.54 -2.55 -17.03
C GLY A 258 -7.03 -1.23 -16.42
N ASN A 259 -7.13 -1.10 -15.11
CA ASN A 259 -6.64 0.04 -14.34
C ASN A 259 -5.20 -0.22 -13.91
N THR A 260 -4.23 -0.13 -14.82
CA THR A 260 -2.87 -0.63 -14.64
C THR A 260 -1.78 0.43 -14.76
N ALA A 261 -2.10 1.67 -15.16
CA ALA A 261 -1.11 2.70 -15.45
C ALA A 261 -0.13 2.95 -14.30
N HIS A 262 -0.61 2.91 -13.07
CA HIS A 262 0.20 3.09 -11.86
C HIS A 262 1.15 1.90 -11.58
N TYR A 263 0.73 0.67 -11.88
CA TYR A 263 1.60 -0.51 -11.80
C TYR A 263 2.65 -0.51 -12.90
N ASP A 264 2.23 -0.17 -14.13
CA ASP A 264 3.13 -0.06 -15.28
C ASP A 264 4.24 0.97 -15.00
N ALA A 265 3.91 2.10 -14.38
CA ALA A 265 4.88 3.12 -14.00
C ALA A 265 5.92 2.59 -13.00
N VAL A 266 5.51 1.84 -11.96
CA VAL A 266 6.45 1.23 -11.00
C VAL A 266 7.33 0.19 -11.67
N ILE A 267 6.76 -0.69 -12.51
CA ILE A 267 7.51 -1.70 -13.27
C ILE A 267 8.59 -1.01 -14.10
N ARG A 268 8.22 0.01 -14.90
CA ARG A 268 9.17 0.74 -15.75
C ARG A 268 10.25 1.48 -14.97
N ALA A 269 9.90 2.10 -13.84
CA ALA A 269 10.86 2.81 -13.00
C ALA A 269 11.91 1.86 -12.40
N LEU A 270 11.52 0.65 -12.00
CA LEU A 270 12.44 -0.39 -11.52
C LEU A 270 13.33 -0.92 -12.65
N GLU A 271 12.76 -1.20 -13.81
CA GLU A 271 13.50 -1.67 -14.98
C GLU A 271 14.53 -0.66 -15.49
N ALA A 272 14.19 0.64 -15.45
CA ALA A 272 15.10 1.73 -15.79
C ALA A 272 16.33 1.78 -14.88
N ARG A 273 16.25 1.20 -13.66
CA ARG A 273 17.37 1.05 -12.72
C ARG A 273 18.14 -0.27 -12.86
N GLY A 274 17.87 -1.01 -13.95
CA GLY A 274 18.55 -2.28 -14.23
C GLY A 274 18.03 -3.45 -13.38
N LEU A 275 16.90 -3.31 -12.73
CA LEU A 275 16.24 -4.38 -12.01
C LEU A 275 15.32 -5.17 -12.95
N ARG A 276 15.11 -6.43 -12.65
CA ARG A 276 14.04 -7.24 -13.28
C ARG A 276 12.84 -7.23 -12.38
N THR A 277 11.67 -7.15 -12.96
CA THR A 277 10.43 -7.21 -12.20
C THR A 277 9.73 -8.56 -12.36
N LEU A 278 9.15 -9.06 -11.27
CA LEU A 278 8.30 -10.24 -11.25
C LEU A 278 6.96 -9.86 -10.60
N PRO A 279 6.09 -9.12 -11.33
CA PRO A 279 4.78 -8.75 -10.81
C PRO A 279 3.85 -9.96 -10.76
N ALA A 280 3.25 -10.20 -9.60
CA ALA A 280 2.35 -11.31 -9.36
C ALA A 280 1.05 -10.85 -8.69
N PHE A 281 0.02 -11.62 -8.89
CA PHE A 281 -1.29 -11.42 -8.28
C PHE A 281 -1.87 -12.74 -7.75
N ALA A 282 -2.75 -12.63 -6.76
CA ALA A 282 -3.58 -13.71 -6.29
C ALA A 282 -5.05 -13.28 -6.25
N TYR A 283 -5.95 -14.26 -6.19
CA TYR A 283 -7.37 -14.00 -6.01
C TYR A 283 -7.68 -13.52 -4.58
N GLY A 284 -8.47 -12.47 -4.46
CA GLY A 284 -8.86 -11.90 -3.16
C GLY A 284 -7.73 -11.12 -2.50
N LEU A 285 -7.70 -11.15 -1.17
CA LEU A 285 -6.75 -10.41 -0.32
C LEU A 285 -5.77 -11.36 0.41
N ASP A 286 -5.64 -12.59 -0.05
CA ASP A 286 -4.67 -13.57 0.45
C ASP A 286 -3.55 -13.76 -0.59
N SER A 287 -2.40 -13.19 -0.32
CA SER A 287 -1.26 -13.22 -1.23
C SER A 287 -0.37 -14.47 -1.08
N ARG A 288 -0.66 -15.37 -0.13
CA ARG A 288 0.14 -16.60 0.08
C ARG A 288 0.31 -17.44 -1.19
N PRO A 289 -0.73 -17.65 -2.02
CA PRO A 289 -0.56 -18.41 -3.25
C PRO A 289 0.42 -17.78 -4.24
N ALA A 290 0.52 -16.44 -4.28
CA ALA A 290 1.51 -15.75 -5.11
C ALA A 290 2.93 -15.93 -4.55
N LEU A 291 3.10 -15.86 -3.23
CA LEU A 291 4.40 -16.11 -2.59
C LEU A 291 4.91 -17.51 -2.88
N GLU A 292 4.07 -18.51 -2.70
CA GLU A 292 4.43 -19.92 -2.84
C GLU A 292 4.71 -20.34 -4.28
N ARG A 293 3.88 -19.88 -5.23
CA ARG A 293 3.94 -20.33 -6.63
C ARG A 293 4.86 -19.47 -7.50
N VAL A 294 4.95 -18.16 -7.20
CA VAL A 294 5.67 -17.21 -8.05
C VAL A 294 7.00 -16.80 -7.45
N PHE A 295 7.01 -16.31 -6.20
CA PHE A 295 8.23 -15.74 -5.60
C PHE A 295 9.16 -16.77 -4.96
N ARG A 296 8.67 -17.97 -4.71
CA ARG A 296 9.45 -19.11 -4.21
C ARG A 296 9.56 -20.17 -5.28
N ASP A 297 10.76 -20.72 -5.46
CA ASP A 297 10.93 -21.89 -6.34
C ASP A 297 10.39 -23.14 -5.63
N PRO A 298 9.34 -23.77 -6.15
CA PRO A 298 8.70 -24.93 -5.50
C PRO A 298 9.63 -26.14 -5.42
N ARG A 299 10.70 -26.22 -6.26
CA ARG A 299 11.65 -27.35 -6.26
C ARG A 299 12.75 -27.17 -5.24
N THR A 300 13.24 -25.94 -5.07
CA THR A 300 14.41 -25.66 -4.21
C THR A 300 14.00 -25.01 -2.88
N GLY A 301 12.78 -24.49 -2.77
CA GLY A 301 12.31 -23.70 -1.64
C GLY A 301 12.94 -22.31 -1.51
N ARG A 302 13.83 -21.92 -2.43
CA ARG A 302 14.55 -20.64 -2.40
C ARG A 302 13.72 -19.51 -2.97
N ALA A 303 13.95 -18.29 -2.47
CA ALA A 303 13.38 -17.09 -3.07
C ALA A 303 13.89 -16.91 -4.51
N ARG A 304 12.99 -16.55 -5.43
CA ARG A 304 13.29 -16.14 -6.80
C ARG A 304 13.52 -14.64 -6.91
N VAL A 305 13.33 -13.90 -5.83
CA VAL A 305 13.39 -12.44 -5.78
C VAL A 305 14.41 -11.96 -4.74
N ASP A 306 14.98 -10.79 -4.96
CA ASP A 306 15.92 -10.12 -4.06
C ASP A 306 15.25 -9.13 -3.12
N ALA A 307 14.05 -8.66 -3.46
CA ALA A 307 13.17 -7.84 -2.64
C ALA A 307 11.71 -8.08 -3.03
N LEU A 308 10.79 -7.85 -2.10
CA LEU A 308 9.35 -7.92 -2.32
C LEU A 308 8.73 -6.54 -2.04
N VAL A 309 7.90 -6.06 -2.95
CA VAL A 309 7.14 -4.82 -2.78
C VAL A 309 5.66 -5.12 -2.94
N SER A 310 4.87 -4.86 -1.92
CA SER A 310 3.41 -4.88 -2.03
C SER A 310 2.92 -3.52 -2.57
N LEU A 311 2.18 -3.56 -3.67
CA LEU A 311 1.47 -2.41 -4.25
C LEU A 311 -0.05 -2.53 -4.00
N THR A 312 -0.46 -3.44 -3.11
CA THR A 312 -1.87 -3.69 -2.83
C THR A 312 -2.47 -2.71 -1.83
N GLY A 313 -1.65 -2.12 -0.98
CA GLY A 313 -2.09 -1.29 0.14
C GLY A 313 -2.71 -2.06 1.32
N PHE A 314 -2.68 -3.40 1.29
CA PHE A 314 -3.27 -4.24 2.35
C PHE A 314 -2.24 -5.19 2.97
N SER A 315 -2.65 -5.83 4.08
CA SER A 315 -1.90 -6.95 4.67
C SER A 315 -1.63 -8.03 3.61
N LEU A 316 -0.53 -8.74 3.79
CA LEU A 316 -0.16 -9.88 2.94
C LEU A 316 -1.22 -11.00 3.01
N VAL A 317 -1.84 -11.19 4.19
CA VAL A 317 -2.85 -12.21 4.45
C VAL A 317 -4.08 -11.56 5.06
N GLY A 318 -4.99 -11.10 4.21
CA GLY A 318 -6.25 -10.51 4.63
C GLY A 318 -6.46 -9.07 4.17
N GLY A 319 -7.51 -8.46 4.66
CA GLY A 319 -7.95 -7.11 4.30
C GLY A 319 -8.65 -6.42 5.47
N PRO A 320 -9.46 -5.39 5.21
CA PRO A 320 -10.06 -4.56 6.26
C PRO A 320 -10.88 -5.30 7.31
N ALA A 321 -11.51 -6.42 6.93
CA ALA A 321 -12.38 -7.18 7.83
C ALA A 321 -11.65 -8.26 8.64
N TYR A 322 -10.49 -8.70 8.19
CA TYR A 322 -9.69 -9.75 8.81
C TYR A 322 -8.27 -9.75 8.27
N ASN A 323 -7.29 -9.90 9.15
CA ASN A 323 -5.90 -10.13 8.78
C ASN A 323 -5.27 -11.22 9.66
N ASP A 324 -4.24 -11.88 9.15
CA ASP A 324 -3.44 -12.89 9.86
C ASP A 324 -1.95 -12.54 9.73
N ALA A 325 -1.51 -11.60 10.58
CA ALA A 325 -0.12 -11.17 10.61
C ALA A 325 0.86 -12.29 11.02
N ALA A 326 0.40 -13.31 11.75
CA ALA A 326 1.24 -14.44 12.10
C ALA A 326 1.57 -15.29 10.87
N ALA A 327 0.56 -15.62 10.07
CA ALA A 327 0.76 -16.33 8.79
C ALA A 327 1.57 -15.49 7.81
N ALA A 328 1.35 -14.17 7.75
CA ALA A 328 2.13 -13.27 6.91
C ALA A 328 3.63 -13.31 7.26
N ARG A 329 3.96 -13.17 8.55
CA ARG A 329 5.35 -13.22 9.04
C ARG A 329 6.02 -14.55 8.77
N GLU A 330 5.30 -15.68 8.92
CA GLU A 330 5.83 -17.01 8.62
C GLU A 330 6.27 -17.13 7.15
N HIS A 331 5.41 -16.69 6.21
CA HIS A 331 5.72 -16.73 4.78
C HIS A 331 6.83 -15.76 4.38
N LEU A 332 6.86 -14.56 4.97
CA LEU A 332 7.92 -13.58 4.73
C LEU A 332 9.26 -14.03 5.29
N ALA A 333 9.28 -14.62 6.48
CA ALA A 333 10.48 -15.19 7.06
C ALA A 333 11.04 -16.35 6.21
N ALA A 334 10.16 -17.19 5.67
CA ALA A 334 10.56 -18.27 4.75
C ALA A 334 11.07 -17.76 3.40
N LEU A 335 10.64 -16.57 2.97
CA LEU A 335 11.15 -15.91 1.75
C LEU A 335 12.49 -15.21 2.00
N ASP A 336 12.70 -14.68 3.20
CA ASP A 336 13.94 -14.03 3.67
C ASP A 336 14.45 -12.94 2.73
N VAL A 337 13.60 -12.00 2.36
CA VAL A 337 13.95 -10.82 1.54
C VAL A 337 13.39 -9.54 2.16
N PRO A 338 13.97 -8.36 1.86
CA PRO A 338 13.35 -7.09 2.24
C PRO A 338 11.91 -6.99 1.73
N TYR A 339 10.98 -6.61 2.62
CA TYR A 339 9.57 -6.43 2.30
C TYR A 339 9.15 -4.98 2.51
N LEU A 340 8.73 -4.32 1.43
CA LEU A 340 8.23 -2.95 1.43
C LEU A 340 6.74 -2.93 1.09
N ALA A 341 5.98 -2.00 1.68
CA ALA A 341 4.59 -1.76 1.31
C ALA A 341 4.43 -0.35 0.75
N ALA A 342 3.83 -0.24 -0.42
CA ALA A 342 3.47 1.03 -1.03
C ALA A 342 1.94 1.14 -1.14
N GLN A 343 1.42 2.35 -0.93
CA GLN A 343 0.00 2.60 -0.80
C GLN A 343 -0.55 3.33 -2.02
N PRO A 344 -1.56 2.78 -2.73
CA PRO A 344 -2.42 3.58 -3.58
C PRO A 344 -3.37 4.41 -2.69
N LEU A 345 -3.75 5.60 -3.15
CA LEU A 345 -4.76 6.42 -2.47
C LEU A 345 -6.16 5.94 -2.89
N GLU A 346 -6.81 5.19 -2.00
CA GLU A 346 -8.13 4.59 -2.27
C GLU A 346 -9.30 5.45 -1.79
N PHE A 347 -9.11 6.15 -0.64
CA PHE A 347 -10.19 6.88 0.04
C PHE A 347 -10.00 8.41 -0.01
N GLN A 348 -9.02 8.89 -0.74
CA GLN A 348 -8.79 10.31 -1.00
C GLN A 348 -8.11 10.50 -2.36
N THR A 349 -8.26 11.68 -2.97
CA THR A 349 -7.59 12.01 -4.22
C THR A 349 -6.12 12.37 -3.98
N VAL A 350 -5.32 12.37 -5.03
CA VAL A 350 -3.92 12.82 -4.98
C VAL A 350 -3.84 14.28 -4.51
N GLU A 351 -4.76 15.12 -4.97
CA GLU A 351 -4.86 16.53 -4.60
C GLU A 351 -5.18 16.69 -3.11
N ALA A 352 -6.21 15.99 -2.62
CA ALA A 352 -6.58 16.02 -1.20
C ALA A 352 -5.44 15.54 -0.29
N TRP A 353 -4.71 14.48 -0.70
CA TRP A 353 -3.53 14.03 0.03
C TRP A 353 -2.41 15.07 0.04
N ARG A 354 -2.18 15.76 -1.08
CA ARG A 354 -1.15 16.82 -1.15
C ARG A 354 -1.46 17.99 -0.24
N GLU A 355 -2.72 18.38 -0.18
CA GLU A 355 -3.17 19.52 0.63
C GLU A 355 -3.30 19.20 2.13
N ASP A 356 -3.60 17.95 2.52
CA ASP A 356 -3.72 17.58 3.93
C ASP A 356 -2.33 17.54 4.61
N PRO A 357 -2.08 18.39 5.61
CA PRO A 357 -0.81 18.40 6.34
C PRO A 357 -0.55 17.11 7.13
N ARG A 358 -1.59 16.33 7.44
CA ARG A 358 -1.45 15.02 8.09
C ARG A 358 -1.04 13.93 7.10
N GLY A 359 -1.39 14.09 5.80
CA GLY A 359 -1.11 13.15 4.73
C GLY A 359 -2.24 12.15 4.51
N LEU A 360 -2.03 10.89 4.87
CA LEU A 360 -3.08 9.87 4.75
C LEU A 360 -4.20 10.09 5.75
N SER A 361 -5.43 9.82 5.33
CA SER A 361 -6.56 9.79 6.26
C SER A 361 -6.35 8.72 7.33
N PRO A 362 -6.96 8.86 8.54
CA PRO A 362 -6.79 7.88 9.62
C PRO A 362 -7.14 6.44 9.19
N LEU A 363 -8.18 6.29 8.37
CA LEU A 363 -8.58 4.98 7.83
C LEU A 363 -7.50 4.38 6.92
N GLN A 364 -6.94 5.16 6.00
CA GLN A 364 -5.85 4.69 5.14
C GLN A 364 -4.57 4.43 5.92
N ALA A 365 -4.22 5.28 6.88
CA ALA A 365 -3.05 5.08 7.73
C ALA A 365 -3.14 3.75 8.50
N THR A 366 -4.32 3.44 9.05
CA THR A 366 -4.54 2.17 9.76
C THR A 366 -4.48 0.97 8.82
N LEU A 367 -5.27 0.98 7.75
CA LEU A 367 -5.42 -0.19 6.88
C LEU A 367 -4.20 -0.45 6.00
N MET A 368 -3.54 0.61 5.52
CA MET A 368 -2.53 0.52 4.47
C MET A 368 -1.10 0.73 4.97
N VAL A 369 -0.92 1.19 6.21
CA VAL A 369 0.41 1.34 6.83
C VAL A 369 0.52 0.48 8.06
N ALA A 370 -0.29 0.74 9.11
CA ALA A 370 -0.13 0.07 10.40
C ALA A 370 -0.36 -1.45 10.32
N ILE A 371 -1.37 -1.91 9.59
CA ILE A 371 -1.63 -3.35 9.44
C ILE A 371 -0.51 -4.05 8.65
N PRO A 372 -0.04 -3.57 7.48
CA PRO A 372 1.14 -4.13 6.82
C PRO A 372 2.42 -4.12 7.64
N GLU A 373 2.63 -3.14 8.54
CA GLU A 373 3.76 -3.14 9.48
C GLU A 373 3.69 -4.32 10.46
N LEU A 374 2.50 -4.75 10.88
CA LEU A 374 2.35 -5.97 11.71
C LEU A 374 2.80 -7.23 10.98
N ASP A 375 2.71 -7.27 9.66
CA ASP A 375 3.24 -8.35 8.82
C ASP A 375 4.77 -8.31 8.72
N GLY A 376 5.38 -7.14 8.93
CA GLY A 376 6.81 -6.89 8.80
C GLY A 376 7.17 -5.97 7.62
N ALA A 377 6.21 -5.25 7.05
CA ALA A 377 6.48 -4.29 5.99
C ALA A 377 7.27 -3.08 6.50
N THR A 378 8.16 -2.56 5.66
CA THR A 378 8.95 -1.36 5.93
C THR A 378 8.79 -0.33 4.84
N GLY A 379 9.21 0.91 5.09
CA GLY A 379 9.31 1.97 4.10
C GLY A 379 7.99 2.33 3.41
N PRO A 380 6.91 2.62 4.15
CA PRO A 380 5.62 2.97 3.56
C PRO A 380 5.77 4.17 2.62
N ALA A 381 5.18 4.07 1.42
CA ALA A 381 5.27 5.11 0.40
C ALA A 381 3.97 5.20 -0.42
N VAL A 382 3.43 6.40 -0.54
CA VAL A 382 2.36 6.66 -1.52
C VAL A 382 2.97 6.59 -2.92
N PHE A 383 2.32 5.92 -3.87
CA PHE A 383 2.84 5.84 -5.25
C PHE A 383 1.81 6.18 -6.33
N ALA A 384 0.52 6.13 -5.99
CA ALA A 384 -0.56 6.31 -6.95
C ALA A 384 -1.85 6.75 -6.28
N GLY A 385 -2.80 7.21 -7.06
CA GLY A 385 -4.15 7.50 -6.60
C GLY A 385 -5.03 8.03 -7.71
N LYS A 386 -6.30 8.22 -7.42
CA LYS A 386 -7.22 8.92 -8.32
C LYS A 386 -6.91 10.41 -8.29
N SER A 387 -6.78 11.03 -9.46
CA SER A 387 -6.67 12.48 -9.61
C SER A 387 -8.02 13.09 -9.99
N GLU A 388 -8.34 14.27 -9.51
CA GLU A 388 -9.56 15.00 -9.88
C GLU A 388 -9.60 15.34 -11.38
N SER A 389 -8.43 15.56 -11.99
CA SER A 389 -8.28 15.86 -13.41
C SER A 389 -7.93 14.66 -14.28
N GLY A 390 -7.56 13.52 -13.70
CA GLY A 390 -6.90 12.40 -14.40
C GLY A 390 -7.84 11.31 -14.93
N GLY A 391 -9.15 11.47 -14.85
CA GLY A 391 -10.12 10.46 -15.26
C GLY A 391 -10.43 9.42 -14.17
N PRO A 392 -11.14 8.32 -14.53
CA PRO A 392 -11.69 7.39 -13.53
C PRO A 392 -10.69 6.37 -12.97
N ASP A 393 -9.57 6.15 -13.65
CA ASP A 393 -8.56 5.16 -13.26
C ASP A 393 -7.45 5.79 -12.39
N ALA A 394 -6.82 4.99 -11.53
CA ALA A 394 -5.70 5.42 -10.71
C ALA A 394 -4.51 5.86 -11.57
N GLN A 395 -3.89 6.97 -11.20
CA GLN A 395 -2.73 7.55 -11.87
C GLN A 395 -1.48 7.43 -10.99
N PRO A 396 -0.29 7.21 -11.58
CA PRO A 396 0.95 7.25 -10.84
C PRO A 396 1.24 8.67 -10.35
N VAL A 397 1.77 8.78 -9.13
CA VAL A 397 2.41 10.01 -8.64
C VAL A 397 3.88 9.92 -9.02
N ALA A 398 4.25 10.50 -10.17
CA ALA A 398 5.51 10.23 -10.85
C ALA A 398 6.74 10.34 -9.92
N GLU A 399 6.87 11.43 -9.14
CA GLU A 399 8.01 11.63 -8.25
C GLU A 399 8.04 10.63 -7.07
N ARG A 400 6.88 10.11 -6.66
CA ARG A 400 6.79 9.07 -5.63
C ARG A 400 7.15 7.69 -6.18
N VAL A 401 6.76 7.40 -7.41
CA VAL A 401 7.15 6.19 -8.14
C VAL A 401 8.68 6.13 -8.28
N GLU A 402 9.31 7.23 -8.71
CA GLU A 402 10.77 7.31 -8.81
C GLU A 402 11.43 7.11 -7.44
N ARG A 403 10.94 7.77 -6.39
CA ARG A 403 11.46 7.61 -5.02
C ARG A 403 11.32 6.18 -4.51
N LEU A 404 10.17 5.54 -4.76
CA LEU A 404 9.97 4.13 -4.41
C LEU A 404 10.97 3.23 -5.13
N ALA A 405 11.16 3.44 -6.42
CA ALA A 405 12.09 2.64 -7.22
C ALA A 405 13.56 2.83 -6.77
N ASP A 406 13.97 4.05 -6.39
CA ASP A 406 15.29 4.32 -5.81
C ASP A 406 15.49 3.55 -4.50
N ARG A 407 14.52 3.59 -3.60
CA ARG A 407 14.55 2.85 -2.32
C ARG A 407 14.65 1.35 -2.53
N VAL A 408 13.84 0.79 -3.41
CA VAL A 408 13.87 -0.64 -3.73
C VAL A 408 15.23 -1.04 -4.31
N ALA A 409 15.81 -0.22 -5.18
CA ALA A 409 17.14 -0.46 -5.73
C ALA A 409 18.21 -0.48 -4.64
N LYS A 410 18.16 0.42 -3.66
CA LYS A 410 19.10 0.44 -2.52
C LYS A 410 18.92 -0.76 -1.58
N TRP A 411 17.70 -1.16 -1.25
CA TRP A 411 17.45 -2.38 -0.48
C TRP A 411 17.96 -3.64 -1.19
N THR A 412 17.74 -3.72 -2.50
CA THR A 412 18.24 -4.83 -3.34
C THR A 412 19.76 -4.83 -3.39
N ALA A 413 20.39 -3.66 -3.54
CA ALA A 413 21.85 -3.52 -3.53
C ALA A 413 22.44 -3.90 -2.16
N LEU A 414 21.84 -3.45 -1.05
CA LEU A 414 22.24 -3.82 0.30
C LEU A 414 22.25 -5.34 0.49
N ARG A 415 21.19 -6.04 0.03
CA ARG A 415 21.11 -7.50 0.12
C ARG A 415 22.24 -8.19 -0.65
N ARG A 416 22.57 -7.71 -1.84
CA ARG A 416 23.60 -8.31 -2.72
C ARG A 416 25.04 -7.94 -2.37
N THR A 417 25.23 -6.83 -1.65
CA THR A 417 26.57 -6.41 -1.20
C THR A 417 27.08 -7.38 -0.14
N ALA A 418 28.30 -7.88 -0.31
CA ALA A 418 28.93 -8.74 0.68
C ALA A 418 29.02 -8.04 2.04
N LYS A 419 28.79 -8.74 3.15
CA LYS A 419 28.77 -8.15 4.50
C LYS A 419 30.03 -7.35 4.80
N ALA A 420 31.20 -7.85 4.41
CA ALA A 420 32.49 -7.17 4.59
C ALA A 420 32.60 -5.82 3.85
N GLU A 421 31.83 -5.63 2.78
CA GLU A 421 31.85 -4.39 1.97
C GLU A 421 30.75 -3.40 2.39
N ARG A 422 29.79 -3.83 3.21
CA ARG A 422 28.66 -2.97 3.63
C ARG A 422 29.17 -1.83 4.50
N ARG A 423 28.78 -0.62 4.14
CA ARG A 423 29.00 0.60 4.95
C ARG A 423 27.71 0.94 5.69
N VAL A 424 27.81 1.03 7.02
CA VAL A 424 26.67 1.32 7.90
C VAL A 424 26.93 2.60 8.66
N GLY A 425 25.99 3.56 8.54
CA GLY A 425 25.99 4.76 9.37
C GLY A 425 25.12 4.52 10.61
N VAL A 426 25.73 4.51 11.79
CA VAL A 426 25.02 4.50 13.08
C VAL A 426 24.83 5.94 13.51
N VAL A 427 23.59 6.37 13.72
CA VAL A 427 23.23 7.74 14.12
C VAL A 427 22.81 7.72 15.59
N LEU A 428 23.63 8.30 16.45
CA LEU A 428 23.32 8.48 17.86
C LEU A 428 22.54 9.77 18.07
N PHE A 429 21.42 9.68 18.76
CA PHE A 429 20.65 10.84 19.18
C PHE A 429 21.43 11.68 20.20
N CYS A 430 21.42 12.98 20.04
CA CYS A 430 22.11 13.92 20.90
C CYS A 430 21.22 15.13 21.16
N PHE A 431 20.39 15.05 22.20
CA PHE A 431 19.50 16.15 22.57
C PHE A 431 19.27 16.21 24.09
N PRO A 432 19.30 17.39 24.74
CA PRO A 432 19.85 18.66 24.23
C PRO A 432 21.30 18.53 23.77
N PRO A 433 21.74 19.35 22.77
CA PRO A 433 23.07 19.19 22.18
C PRO A 433 24.17 19.65 23.09
N ASN A 434 24.70 18.76 23.91
CA ASN A 434 25.93 18.99 24.70
C ASN A 434 26.71 17.67 24.84
N ALA A 435 27.99 17.77 25.17
CA ALA A 435 28.87 16.61 25.27
C ALA A 435 28.40 15.56 26.31
N GLY A 436 27.74 15.99 27.36
CA GLY A 436 27.22 15.12 28.42
C GLY A 436 25.99 14.30 27.96
N ASN A 437 25.29 14.77 26.95
CA ASN A 437 24.08 14.09 26.43
C ASN A 437 24.35 13.26 25.17
N ALA A 438 25.59 13.24 24.68
CA ALA A 438 25.93 12.44 23.49
C ALA A 438 25.68 10.95 23.75
N GLY A 439 24.78 10.36 22.99
CA GLY A 439 24.41 8.95 23.12
C GLY A 439 23.65 8.65 24.42
N THR A 440 22.96 9.60 25.03
CA THR A 440 22.03 9.32 26.14
C THR A 440 20.68 8.92 25.61
N ALA A 441 20.09 7.89 26.22
CA ALA A 441 18.73 7.44 25.91
C ALA A 441 18.11 6.89 27.20
N ALA A 442 16.84 7.21 27.44
CA ALA A 442 16.13 6.71 28.60
C ALA A 442 16.11 5.17 28.60
N PHE A 443 16.47 4.58 29.72
CA PHE A 443 16.46 3.12 29.93
C PHE A 443 17.35 2.28 28.99
N LEU A 444 18.27 2.91 28.25
CA LEU A 444 19.23 2.23 27.37
C LEU A 444 20.67 2.58 27.76
N ALA A 445 21.47 1.57 28.09
CA ALA A 445 22.92 1.70 28.21
C ALA A 445 23.53 1.78 26.79
N VAL A 446 23.53 2.99 26.20
CA VAL A 446 23.81 3.20 24.77
C VAL A 446 25.20 2.70 24.38
N TRP A 447 26.25 3.05 25.13
CA TRP A 447 27.62 2.72 24.77
C TRP A 447 27.92 1.22 24.88
N GLU A 448 27.43 0.56 25.95
CA GLU A 448 27.52 -0.88 26.12
C GLU A 448 26.73 -1.64 25.04
N SER A 449 25.52 -1.17 24.76
CA SER A 449 24.66 -1.77 23.73
C SER A 449 25.27 -1.62 22.35
N LEU A 450 25.77 -0.42 22.02
CA LEU A 450 26.43 -0.16 20.74
C LEU A 450 27.72 -0.97 20.59
N HIS A 451 28.52 -1.08 21.64
CA HIS A 451 29.73 -1.91 21.64
C HIS A 451 29.38 -3.39 21.37
N ASN A 452 28.31 -3.90 21.96
CA ASN A 452 27.82 -5.25 21.69
C ASN A 452 27.34 -5.40 20.24
N VAL A 453 26.67 -4.39 19.66
CA VAL A 453 26.27 -4.38 18.24
C VAL A 453 27.49 -4.42 17.33
N LEU A 454 28.53 -3.60 17.59
CA LEU A 454 29.76 -3.61 16.80
C LEU A 454 30.44 -4.99 16.84
N ARG A 455 30.47 -5.63 18.01
CA ARG A 455 31.01 -7.00 18.16
C ARG A 455 30.21 -8.00 17.34
N ALA A 456 28.87 -7.96 17.48
CA ALA A 456 27.98 -8.85 16.74
C ALA A 456 28.12 -8.65 15.22
N MET A 457 28.23 -7.42 14.74
CA MET A 457 28.48 -7.13 13.32
C MET A 457 29.80 -7.72 12.84
N ARG A 458 30.91 -7.55 13.59
CA ARG A 458 32.20 -8.16 13.27
C ARG A 458 32.09 -9.69 13.19
N ASP A 459 31.46 -10.29 14.20
CA ASP A 459 31.30 -11.76 14.30
C ASP A 459 30.39 -12.32 13.19
N ASP A 460 29.49 -11.48 12.65
CA ASP A 460 28.63 -11.79 11.50
C ASP A 460 29.30 -11.48 10.13
N GLY A 461 30.57 -11.05 10.12
CA GLY A 461 31.37 -10.88 8.91
C GLY A 461 31.39 -9.47 8.31
N TYR A 462 30.94 -8.45 9.04
CA TYR A 462 31.15 -7.06 8.64
C TYR A 462 32.59 -6.60 8.96
N THR A 463 33.11 -5.69 8.15
CA THR A 463 34.42 -5.06 8.43
C THR A 463 34.25 -3.99 9.52
N VAL A 464 34.47 -4.37 10.77
CA VAL A 464 34.32 -3.49 11.93
C VAL A 464 35.58 -3.55 12.80
N GLU A 465 36.12 -2.39 13.11
CA GLU A 465 37.13 -2.21 14.17
C GLU A 465 36.38 -2.07 15.50
N VAL A 466 36.45 -3.07 16.37
CA VAL A 466 35.77 -3.04 17.67
C VAL A 466 36.72 -2.48 18.72
N PRO A 467 36.38 -1.34 19.39
CA PRO A 467 37.16 -0.80 20.52
C PRO A 467 37.30 -1.82 21.65
N ALA A 468 38.35 -1.74 22.47
CA ALA A 468 38.59 -2.70 23.54
C ALA A 468 37.52 -2.68 24.63
N SER A 469 36.82 -1.55 24.81
CA SER A 469 35.75 -1.38 25.81
C SER A 469 34.68 -0.38 25.34
N PRO A 470 33.49 -0.38 25.98
CA PRO A 470 32.50 0.68 25.81
C PRO A 470 33.05 2.08 26.11
N ASP A 471 33.90 2.21 27.12
CA ASP A 471 34.52 3.48 27.48
C ASP A 471 35.51 3.98 26.40
N GLU A 472 36.24 3.08 25.76
CA GLU A 472 37.09 3.45 24.63
C GLU A 472 36.25 3.90 23.44
N LEU A 473 35.17 3.17 23.13
CA LEU A 473 34.21 3.56 22.11
C LEU A 473 33.69 4.97 22.35
N ARG A 474 33.23 5.27 23.58
CA ARG A 474 32.74 6.58 23.97
C ARG A 474 33.84 7.64 23.84
N ARG A 475 35.02 7.41 24.36
CA ARG A 475 36.15 8.34 24.27
C ARG A 475 36.50 8.68 22.81
N ARG A 476 36.56 7.71 21.94
CA ARG A 476 36.87 7.95 20.50
C ARG A 476 35.82 8.79 19.83
N VAL A 477 34.52 8.53 20.09
CA VAL A 477 33.41 9.23 19.46
C VAL A 477 33.21 10.65 20.07
N VAL A 478 33.32 10.79 21.39
CA VAL A 478 33.00 12.06 22.08
C VAL A 478 34.26 12.91 22.33
N GLU A 479 35.31 12.32 22.85
CA GLU A 479 36.50 13.11 23.21
C GLU A 479 37.42 13.30 22.00
N GLY A 480 37.97 12.25 21.41
CA GLY A 480 38.74 12.26 20.17
C GLY A 480 39.63 13.50 19.99
N ASN A 481 39.31 14.33 19.01
CA ASN A 481 39.97 15.59 18.72
C ASN A 481 39.13 16.83 19.18
N ALA A 482 38.07 16.63 19.96
CA ALA A 482 37.11 17.67 20.36
C ALA A 482 37.79 18.88 21.04
N GLU A 483 38.65 18.63 22.00
CA GLU A 483 39.40 19.70 22.72
C GLU A 483 40.23 20.54 21.74
N ARG A 484 40.92 19.91 20.81
CA ARG A 484 41.77 20.60 19.82
C ARG A 484 40.96 21.42 18.81
N THR A 485 39.75 20.97 18.46
CA THR A 485 38.90 21.61 17.47
C THR A 485 37.90 22.58 18.07
N GLY A 486 37.72 22.58 19.39
CA GLY A 486 36.68 23.35 20.08
C GLY A 486 35.26 22.84 19.77
N ALA A 487 35.12 21.58 19.29
CA ALA A 487 33.86 20.99 18.95
C ALA A 487 33.22 20.24 20.13
N LEU A 488 31.94 19.94 20.02
CA LEU A 488 31.19 19.18 21.05
C LEU A 488 31.63 17.69 21.14
N ALA A 489 32.24 17.17 20.08
CA ALA A 489 32.69 15.79 19.99
C ALA A 489 33.78 15.63 18.92
N ASN A 490 34.27 14.41 18.70
CA ASN A 490 35.29 14.15 17.70
C ASN A 490 34.81 14.60 16.30
N VAL A 491 35.60 15.46 15.65
CA VAL A 491 35.33 15.93 14.28
C VAL A 491 35.95 14.94 13.29
N HIS A 492 35.10 14.14 12.65
CA HIS A 492 35.51 13.17 11.63
C HIS A 492 35.76 13.80 10.27
N ALA A 493 34.89 14.72 9.87
CA ALA A 493 35.01 15.43 8.60
C ALA A 493 34.55 16.89 8.72
N ARG A 494 35.02 17.71 7.76
CA ARG A 494 34.64 19.12 7.64
C ARG A 494 34.10 19.36 6.25
N ILE A 495 32.93 19.95 6.14
CA ILE A 495 32.28 20.32 4.87
C ILE A 495 32.42 21.85 4.72
N PRO A 496 33.28 22.35 3.80
CA PRO A 496 33.42 23.77 3.54
C PRO A 496 32.07 24.43 3.20
N ALA A 497 31.85 25.65 3.67
CA ALA A 497 30.60 26.37 3.42
C ALA A 497 30.24 26.48 1.96
N ASP A 498 31.23 26.77 1.10
CA ASP A 498 31.03 26.86 -0.37
C ASP A 498 30.65 25.51 -1.00
N GLN A 499 31.21 24.40 -0.50
CA GLN A 499 30.80 23.06 -0.92
C GLN A 499 29.36 22.73 -0.49
N HIS A 500 28.99 23.11 0.76
CA HIS A 500 27.62 22.94 1.23
C HIS A 500 26.63 23.71 0.38
N VAL A 501 26.90 25.01 0.11
CA VAL A 501 26.06 25.86 -0.73
C VAL A 501 25.84 25.27 -2.13
N ARG A 502 26.90 24.75 -2.74
CA ARG A 502 26.81 24.14 -4.10
C ARG A 502 25.99 22.85 -4.14
N ARG A 503 26.00 22.06 -3.05
CA ARG A 503 25.39 20.72 -3.02
C ARG A 503 24.00 20.71 -2.37
N GLU A 504 23.64 21.76 -1.61
CA GLU A 504 22.38 21.78 -0.88
C GLU A 504 21.21 22.20 -1.78
N THR A 505 20.38 21.24 -2.10
CA THR A 505 19.19 21.46 -2.96
C THR A 505 18.17 22.40 -2.31
N TRP A 506 18.06 22.34 -0.98
CA TRP A 506 17.05 23.06 -0.20
C TRP A 506 17.62 24.27 0.53
N LEU A 507 18.76 24.81 0.05
CA LEU A 507 19.51 25.86 0.70
C LEU A 507 18.65 27.07 1.07
N ARG A 508 17.78 27.52 0.16
CA ARG A 508 16.93 28.70 0.40
C ARG A 508 15.98 28.53 1.58
N GLU A 509 15.40 27.33 1.74
CA GLU A 509 14.50 27.03 2.86
C GLU A 509 15.28 27.00 4.18
N ILE A 510 16.49 26.42 4.19
CA ILE A 510 17.36 26.37 5.35
C ILE A 510 17.85 27.76 5.73
N GLU A 511 18.29 28.58 4.75
CA GLU A 511 18.75 29.95 4.99
C GLU A 511 17.63 30.86 5.50
N ALA A 512 16.41 30.67 5.03
CA ALA A 512 15.25 31.43 5.52
C ALA A 512 14.97 31.18 7.01
N ALA A 513 15.23 29.96 7.49
CA ALA A 513 15.04 29.60 8.90
C ALA A 513 16.25 29.91 9.78
N TRP A 514 17.48 29.69 9.28
CA TRP A 514 18.70 29.65 10.08
C TRP A 514 19.78 30.69 9.67
N GLY A 515 19.52 31.51 8.66
CA GLY A 515 20.49 32.44 8.10
C GLY A 515 21.49 31.76 7.16
N PRO A 516 22.51 32.51 6.67
CA PRO A 516 23.43 32.03 5.66
C PRO A 516 24.31 30.86 6.14
N ALA A 517 24.70 30.01 5.16
CA ALA A 517 25.65 28.92 5.41
C ALA A 517 27.02 29.44 5.88
N PRO A 518 27.74 28.68 6.71
CA PRO A 518 27.46 27.33 7.21
C PRO A 518 26.53 27.27 8.42
N GLY A 519 25.97 28.41 8.89
CA GLY A 519 25.16 28.51 10.08
C GLY A 519 26.03 28.57 11.37
N ARG A 520 25.36 28.59 12.52
CA ARG A 520 26.06 28.69 13.84
C ARG A 520 26.30 27.33 14.49
N GLN A 521 25.45 26.36 14.22
CA GLN A 521 25.48 25.05 14.88
C GLN A 521 26.48 24.11 14.20
N GLN A 522 27.33 23.46 15.02
CA GLN A 522 28.37 22.52 14.57
C GLN A 522 29.21 23.08 13.41
N SER A 523 29.63 24.33 13.55
CA SER A 523 30.40 25.05 12.55
C SER A 523 31.52 25.84 13.22
N ASP A 524 32.66 25.98 12.55
CA ASP A 524 33.74 26.85 12.91
C ASP A 524 33.73 28.19 12.14
N GLY A 525 32.61 28.52 11.52
CA GLY A 525 32.42 29.72 10.69
C GLY A 525 32.90 29.58 9.25
N ALA A 526 33.75 28.61 8.94
CA ALA A 526 34.22 28.31 7.58
C ALA A 526 33.68 26.98 7.02
N ALA A 527 33.40 26.02 7.90
CA ALA A 527 32.96 24.69 7.54
C ALA A 527 31.98 24.10 8.55
N ILE A 528 31.10 23.24 8.10
CA ILE A 528 30.24 22.40 8.94
C ILE A 528 31.03 21.18 9.40
N GLN A 529 30.92 20.82 10.67
CA GLN A 529 31.62 19.71 11.30
C GLN A 529 30.70 18.45 11.31
N VAL A 530 31.19 17.34 10.78
CA VAL A 530 30.58 16.03 10.91
C VAL A 530 31.18 15.35 12.13
N LEU A 531 30.38 15.21 13.19
CA LEU A 531 30.81 14.66 14.47
C LEU A 531 30.61 13.15 14.50
N GLY A 532 31.61 12.43 14.99
CA GLY A 532 31.61 10.98 15.11
C GLY A 532 32.97 10.36 14.84
N GLU A 533 32.99 9.03 14.71
CA GLU A 533 34.20 8.25 14.45
C GLU A 533 33.90 7.07 13.55
N ARG A 534 34.87 6.70 12.71
CA ARG A 534 34.78 5.56 11.81
C ARG A 534 35.47 4.33 12.41
N PHE A 535 34.79 3.21 12.41
CA PHE A 535 35.24 1.91 12.88
C PHE A 535 35.21 0.90 11.74
N GLY A 536 36.24 0.89 10.91
CA GLY A 536 36.24 0.09 9.68
C GLY A 536 35.20 0.61 8.67
N ASN A 537 34.20 -0.20 8.33
CA ASN A 537 33.11 0.19 7.46
C ASN A 537 31.84 0.65 8.22
N VAL A 538 31.94 0.87 9.52
CA VAL A 538 30.89 1.45 10.33
C VAL A 538 31.28 2.85 10.76
N PHE A 539 30.43 3.84 10.52
CA PHE A 539 30.55 5.19 11.04
C PHE A 539 29.56 5.38 12.18
N VAL A 540 30.04 5.77 13.34
CA VAL A 540 29.21 6.15 14.51
C VAL A 540 29.20 7.65 14.58
N GLY A 541 28.08 8.26 14.21
CA GLY A 541 27.91 9.71 14.13
C GLY A 541 26.95 10.24 15.19
N LEU A 542 27.27 11.44 15.71
CA LEU A 542 26.37 12.18 16.58
C LEU A 542 25.44 13.04 15.71
N GLN A 543 24.13 12.81 15.86
CA GLN A 543 23.12 13.57 15.13
C GLN A 543 23.22 15.05 15.48
N PRO A 544 23.32 15.96 14.50
CA PRO A 544 23.34 17.39 14.77
C PRO A 544 22.06 17.88 15.47
N ALA A 545 22.18 19.02 16.15
CA ALA A 545 21.02 19.70 16.71
C ALA A 545 20.00 20.06 15.61
N PHE A 546 18.73 19.82 15.86
CA PHE A 546 17.65 20.04 14.90
C PHE A 546 16.78 21.26 15.24
N GLY A 547 17.05 21.97 16.33
CA GLY A 547 16.25 23.07 16.78
C GLY A 547 17.00 24.12 17.61
N TYR A 548 16.25 24.96 18.30
CA TYR A 548 16.77 26.01 19.16
C TYR A 548 17.29 25.45 20.47
N GLU A 549 18.41 25.97 20.96
CA GLU A 549 18.87 25.69 22.30
C GLU A 549 17.82 26.18 23.31
N GLY A 550 17.40 25.30 24.23
CA GLY A 550 16.52 25.64 25.36
C GLY A 550 15.02 25.49 25.13
N ASP A 551 14.52 25.35 23.88
CA ASP A 551 13.10 25.10 23.63
C ASP A 551 12.87 24.05 22.52
N PRO A 552 13.02 22.77 22.86
CA PRO A 552 12.77 21.67 21.89
C PRO A 552 11.31 21.55 21.49
N MET A 553 10.37 21.95 22.35
CA MET A 553 8.94 21.80 22.10
C MET A 553 8.43 22.79 21.05
N ARG A 554 9.11 23.90 20.83
CA ARG A 554 8.80 24.88 19.82
C ARG A 554 8.75 24.26 18.42
N LEU A 555 9.62 23.30 18.14
CA LEU A 555 9.70 22.60 16.86
C LEU A 555 8.46 21.80 16.50
N LEU A 556 7.76 21.28 17.50
CA LEU A 556 6.52 20.50 17.29
C LEU A 556 5.35 21.38 16.81
N PHE A 557 5.41 22.69 17.06
CA PHE A 557 4.31 23.62 16.83
C PHE A 557 4.61 24.68 15.78
N GLU A 558 5.89 24.88 15.40
CA GLU A 558 6.28 25.93 14.45
C GLU A 558 6.09 25.47 13.01
N ARG A 559 5.22 26.17 12.27
CA ARG A 559 5.03 25.94 10.83
C ARG A 559 6.13 26.64 10.03
N GLY A 560 6.63 26.00 8.96
CA GLY A 560 7.67 26.58 8.09
C GLY A 560 9.09 26.39 8.59
N PHE A 561 9.30 25.52 9.56
CA PHE A 561 10.60 25.13 10.06
C PHE A 561 11.39 24.32 9.03
N ALA A 562 12.71 24.48 9.00
CA ALA A 562 13.64 23.65 8.23
C ALA A 562 14.71 23.09 9.17
N PRO A 563 15.36 21.96 8.87
CA PRO A 563 16.51 21.49 9.62
C PRO A 563 17.66 22.50 9.52
N THR A 564 18.59 22.45 10.46
CA THR A 564 19.80 23.28 10.41
C THR A 564 20.70 22.90 9.25
N HIS A 565 21.62 23.79 8.85
CA HIS A 565 22.66 23.48 7.85
C HIS A 565 23.44 22.21 8.23
N ALA A 566 23.84 22.10 9.50
CA ALA A 566 24.58 20.94 9.99
C ALA A 566 23.76 19.64 9.89
N PHE A 567 22.46 19.72 10.22
CA PHE A 567 21.58 18.54 10.16
C PHE A 567 21.41 18.03 8.73
N SER A 568 21.11 18.90 7.78
CA SER A 568 21.00 18.52 6.36
C SER A 568 22.33 18.01 5.80
N ALA A 569 23.43 18.72 6.09
CA ALA A 569 24.77 18.36 5.64
C ALA A 569 25.22 16.99 6.18
N PHE A 570 24.88 16.66 7.43
CA PHE A 570 25.20 15.37 8.05
C PHE A 570 24.56 14.19 7.30
N TYR A 571 23.25 14.24 7.04
CA TYR A 571 22.57 13.18 6.32
C TYR A 571 23.03 13.08 4.86
N ARG A 572 23.31 14.21 4.20
CA ARG A 572 23.89 14.20 2.87
C ARG A 572 25.29 13.57 2.87
N TRP A 573 26.15 13.92 3.85
CA TRP A 573 27.48 13.33 3.98
C TRP A 573 27.40 11.81 4.18
N LEU A 574 26.50 11.32 5.02
CA LEU A 574 26.29 9.88 5.22
C LEU A 574 25.94 9.18 3.91
N ARG A 575 25.05 9.77 3.11
CA ARG A 575 24.59 9.19 1.84
C ARG A 575 25.64 9.26 0.73
N GLU A 576 26.27 10.40 0.55
CA GLU A 576 27.06 10.72 -0.64
C GLU A 576 28.56 10.56 -0.41
N ASP A 577 29.10 11.06 0.70
CA ASP A 577 30.54 11.08 0.97
C ASP A 577 31.00 9.80 1.69
N PHE A 578 30.32 9.39 2.75
CA PHE A 578 30.56 8.10 3.39
C PHE A 578 30.01 6.96 2.52
N GLY A 579 28.92 7.21 1.79
CA GLY A 579 28.27 6.26 0.89
C GLY A 579 27.63 5.09 1.65
N ALA A 580 26.87 5.40 2.68
CA ALA A 580 26.19 4.40 3.48
C ALA A 580 25.27 3.52 2.65
N HIS A 581 25.34 2.21 2.87
CA HIS A 581 24.38 1.24 2.32
C HIS A 581 23.13 1.14 3.20
N ALA A 582 23.23 1.46 4.49
CA ALA A 582 22.14 1.55 5.42
C ALA A 582 22.45 2.55 6.54
N LEU A 583 21.40 3.14 7.12
CA LEU A 583 21.46 3.94 8.33
C LEU A 583 20.76 3.21 9.47
N LEU A 584 21.38 3.17 10.63
CA LEU A 584 20.82 2.68 11.88
C LEU A 584 20.71 3.84 12.87
N HIS A 585 19.51 4.28 13.16
CA HIS A 585 19.26 5.21 14.26
C HIS A 585 19.25 4.42 15.58
N PHE A 586 20.11 4.83 16.50
CA PHE A 586 20.39 4.09 17.73
C PHE A 586 20.07 4.93 18.95
N GLY A 587 19.04 4.57 19.71
CA GLY A 587 18.56 5.29 20.88
C GLY A 587 17.14 4.88 21.25
N THR A 588 16.47 5.67 22.08
CA THR A 588 15.05 5.44 22.45
C THR A 588 14.08 6.03 21.44
N HIS A 589 14.47 7.08 20.74
CA HIS A 589 13.77 7.70 19.62
C HIS A 589 14.80 8.44 18.74
N GLY A 590 14.36 8.99 17.60
CA GLY A 590 15.19 9.79 16.72
C GLY A 590 14.73 11.25 16.66
N ALA A 591 15.23 11.99 15.67
CA ALA A 591 14.83 13.38 15.41
C ALA A 591 14.06 13.55 14.08
N LEU A 592 14.05 12.54 13.22
CA LEU A 592 13.38 12.65 11.92
C LEU A 592 11.86 12.77 12.08
N GLU A 593 11.28 12.16 13.11
CA GLU A 593 9.87 12.23 13.42
C GLU A 593 9.41 13.66 13.80
N PHE A 594 10.33 14.50 14.24
CA PHE A 594 10.06 15.90 14.59
C PHE A 594 10.28 16.86 13.42
N MET A 595 10.79 16.37 12.29
CA MET A 595 11.02 17.22 11.12
C MET A 595 9.71 17.56 10.41
N PRO A 596 9.60 18.79 9.87
CA PRO A 596 8.39 19.22 9.17
C PRO A 596 8.03 18.34 7.99
N GLY A 597 6.75 18.02 7.89
CA GLY A 597 6.19 17.19 6.85
C GLY A 597 4.86 16.59 7.28
N LYS A 598 4.35 15.69 6.44
CA LYS A 598 3.15 14.91 6.74
C LYS A 598 3.45 13.88 7.82
N GLN A 599 2.47 13.58 8.65
CA GLN A 599 2.60 12.56 9.70
C GLN A 599 2.71 11.15 9.11
N VAL A 600 1.92 10.86 8.08
CA VAL A 600 1.88 9.56 7.39
C VAL A 600 1.70 9.80 5.90
N GLY A 601 2.35 8.98 5.06
CA GLY A 601 2.28 9.14 3.60
C GLY A 601 3.03 10.37 3.12
N LEU A 602 4.33 10.39 3.39
CA LEU A 602 5.23 11.50 3.07
C LEU A 602 5.21 11.86 1.58
N ALA A 603 5.26 13.16 1.31
CA ALA A 603 5.45 13.73 -0.02
C ALA A 603 6.89 14.24 -0.20
N ALA A 604 7.25 14.66 -1.40
CA ALA A 604 8.63 15.09 -1.73
C ALA A 604 9.10 16.32 -0.93
N GLU A 605 8.18 17.15 -0.50
CA GLU A 605 8.44 18.33 0.33
C GLU A 605 8.70 18.03 1.81
N CYS A 606 8.40 16.81 2.28
CA CYS A 606 8.61 16.40 3.66
C CYS A 606 10.10 16.24 3.99
N TRP A 607 10.57 16.91 5.03
CA TRP A 607 11.99 16.86 5.40
C TRP A 607 12.51 15.45 5.73
N PRO A 608 11.77 14.55 6.41
CA PRO A 608 12.24 13.18 6.59
C PRO A 608 12.53 12.46 5.27
N ASP A 609 11.66 12.65 4.25
CA ASP A 609 11.85 12.07 2.92
C ASP A 609 13.06 12.65 2.19
N ARG A 610 13.31 13.95 2.31
CA ARG A 610 14.47 14.66 1.74
C ARG A 610 15.79 14.22 2.37
N LEU A 611 15.82 14.06 3.68
CA LEU A 611 17.03 13.74 4.44
C LEU A 611 17.48 12.29 4.24
N ILE A 612 16.57 11.34 4.36
CA ILE A 612 16.84 9.91 4.18
C ILE A 612 16.97 9.55 2.69
N ALA A 613 16.17 10.20 1.85
CA ALA A 613 16.11 9.96 0.42
C ALA A 613 15.82 8.48 0.08
N ASP A 614 16.82 7.76 -0.45
CA ASP A 614 16.71 6.38 -0.93
C ASP A 614 17.41 5.36 -0.01
N VAL A 615 18.18 5.79 0.98
CA VAL A 615 18.97 4.88 1.83
C VAL A 615 18.07 4.03 2.73
N PRO A 616 18.28 2.70 2.80
CA PRO A 616 17.69 1.85 3.80
C PRO A 616 17.88 2.41 5.22
N ASN A 617 16.77 2.73 5.86
CA ASN A 617 16.75 3.37 7.17
C ASN A 617 16.12 2.46 8.21
N VAL A 618 16.84 2.17 9.27
CA VAL A 618 16.41 1.30 10.35
C VAL A 618 16.47 2.08 11.66
N TYR A 619 15.37 2.04 12.40
CA TYR A 619 15.28 2.58 13.75
C TYR A 619 15.33 1.44 14.77
N LEU A 620 16.27 1.52 15.70
CA LEU A 620 16.30 0.64 16.86
C LEU A 620 15.76 1.43 18.05
N TYR A 621 14.49 1.22 18.37
CA TYR A 621 13.86 1.82 19.54
C TYR A 621 13.99 0.93 20.76
N ALA A 622 14.28 1.51 21.92
CA ALA A 622 13.93 0.88 23.18
C ALA A 622 12.41 1.06 23.38
N SER A 623 11.70 -0.03 23.65
CA SER A 623 10.25 -0.11 23.62
C SER A 623 9.49 0.69 24.70
N ASN A 624 10.16 1.48 25.50
CA ASN A 624 9.58 2.24 26.61
C ASN A 624 9.98 3.70 26.52
N ASN A 625 9.10 4.48 25.97
CA ASN A 625 9.20 5.93 26.06
C ASN A 625 7.93 6.50 26.67
#